data_5c5edbab23438da217af275c43b45e28
#
_entry.id   5c5edbab23438da217af275c43b45e28
#
_cell.length_a   1.000
_cell.length_b   1.000
_cell.length_c   1.000
_cell.angle_alpha   90.00
_cell.angle_beta   90.00
_cell.angle_gamma   90.00
#
_symmetry.space_group_name_H-M   'P 1'
#
loop_
_entity.id
_entity.type
_entity.pdbx_description
1 polymer ?
#
loop_
_entity_poly.entity_id
_entity_poly.type
_entity_poly.pdbx_seq_one_letter_code
_entity_poly.pdbx_strand_id
1 'polypeptide(L)'
;MTNKRDLLALPGLIAAAALALAPDVHANEGEANEGVIRETARKVVVGGPFGIAPPTSRSRAKGLEPGGLDGAGLAIKAAKILTCEWQGRSVVDNGVVLVKDGMIEAVGPASEVQIPAGYEVKDLGADWLMPGLVEMHNHVAGQFGLNDTVFLTNPGIRASADVVPMNPLTHRGLAGGVTTVLYIPGSGTNIGGQGVLLRTGFDEYERCELRNPGSMKLAQAGNPERWLLRPNRSFMNWHTRNTFKRGIAYAKQWEEYERTGTQKPKVNPQFEIFRSLRKNFAQVSTHTQIYQVALMTLTMVHDELGIPVFIDHGTFDTWRLGPEIEKRGLFAIVGPRAIDVPTRGFINWSGSNPERIQGCVAGYQEQGVTRIGFNTDSPVIPQEELHLQAAMGVRYGFDNSEMDAVRGLTIVPAMSCGLGDVIGSVEAGKIADLIVVTGDPADPRTHVKHAWQSGETVYETQDSRRLW
;
A
#
# COMPACT_ATOMS: atom_id res chain seq x y z
N MET A 1 30.02 -33.19 -40.42
CA MET A 1 30.26 -34.51 -39.79
C MET A 1 29.71 -34.33 -38.35
N THR A 2 28.45 -34.68 -38.20
CA THR A 2 27.88 -35.80 -37.42
C THR A 2 28.32 -35.81 -35.95
N ASN A 3 27.43 -35.53 -34.99
CA ASN A 3 26.65 -36.59 -34.39
C ASN A 3 25.42 -36.10 -33.64
N LYS A 4 24.28 -36.73 -33.98
CA LYS A 4 23.02 -36.82 -33.24
C LYS A 4 23.14 -37.91 -32.18
N ARG A 5 22.28 -37.79 -31.15
CA ARG A 5 21.85 -38.77 -30.14
C ARG A 5 22.30 -38.32 -28.74
N ASP A 6 21.46 -38.18 -27.70
CA ASP A 6 20.33 -39.08 -27.35
C ASP A 6 19.25 -38.29 -26.58
N LEU A 7 18.01 -38.46 -27.05
CA LEU A 7 16.83 -38.25 -26.26
C LEU A 7 16.67 -39.46 -25.33
N LEU A 8 16.79 -39.25 -24.03
CA LEU A 8 16.25 -40.20 -23.06
C LEU A 8 14.93 -39.66 -22.54
N ALA A 9 13.86 -40.30 -22.99
CA ALA A 9 12.51 -40.19 -22.45
C ALA A 9 12.48 -40.74 -21.01
N LEU A 10 12.08 -39.89 -20.06
CA LEU A 10 11.63 -40.35 -18.74
C LEU A 10 10.11 -40.48 -18.77
N PRO A 11 9.57 -41.61 -18.28
CA PRO A 11 8.13 -41.85 -18.29
C PRO A 11 7.43 -41.01 -17.24
N GLY A 12 6.25 -40.53 -17.60
CA GLY A 12 5.41 -39.71 -16.76
C GLY A 12 5.01 -40.38 -15.45
N LEU A 13 5.25 -39.65 -14.36
CA LEU A 13 4.49 -39.81 -13.13
C LEU A 13 3.34 -38.80 -13.18
N ILE A 14 2.18 -39.30 -13.60
CA ILE A 14 0.91 -38.62 -13.34
C ILE A 14 0.66 -38.78 -11.84
N ALA A 15 1.08 -37.83 -11.06
CA ALA A 15 0.57 -37.67 -9.70
C ALA A 15 -0.88 -37.18 -9.83
N ALA A 16 -1.83 -38.06 -9.72
CA ALA A 16 -3.21 -37.73 -9.49
C ALA A 16 -3.30 -36.98 -8.17
N ALA A 17 -3.33 -35.66 -8.24
CA ALA A 17 -3.71 -34.84 -7.10
C ALA A 17 -5.19 -35.19 -6.83
N ALA A 18 -5.43 -35.97 -5.80
CA ALA A 18 -6.75 -36.22 -5.27
C ALA A 18 -7.36 -34.86 -4.92
N LEU A 19 -8.35 -34.43 -5.70
CA LEU A 19 -9.29 -33.39 -5.29
C LEU A 19 -9.98 -33.96 -4.03
N ALA A 20 -9.53 -33.54 -2.86
CA ALA A 20 -10.31 -33.64 -1.66
C ALA A 20 -11.50 -32.70 -1.84
N LEU A 21 -12.58 -33.23 -2.39
CA LEU A 21 -13.90 -32.63 -2.33
C LEU A 21 -14.24 -32.53 -0.84
N ALA A 22 -14.13 -31.34 -0.27
CA ALA A 22 -14.77 -31.06 0.99
C ALA A 22 -16.27 -31.30 0.79
N PRO A 23 -16.96 -31.96 1.75
CA PRO A 23 -18.37 -32.25 1.60
C PRO A 23 -19.13 -30.96 1.32
N ASP A 24 -19.97 -30.98 0.30
CA ASP A 24 -20.93 -29.94 -0.02
C ASP A 24 -21.79 -29.69 1.22
N VAL A 25 -21.53 -28.58 1.90
CA VAL A 25 -22.55 -27.98 2.74
C VAL A 25 -23.55 -27.39 1.75
N HIS A 26 -24.64 -28.09 1.51
CA HIS A 26 -25.82 -27.51 0.89
C HIS A 26 -26.23 -26.30 1.72
N ALA A 27 -25.72 -25.14 1.35
CA ALA A 27 -26.33 -23.88 1.72
C ALA A 27 -27.66 -23.86 0.96
N ASN A 28 -28.73 -23.95 1.72
CA ASN A 28 -30.07 -23.72 1.23
C ASN A 28 -30.03 -22.42 0.44
N GLU A 29 -30.20 -22.50 -0.88
CA GLU A 29 -30.39 -21.37 -1.77
C GLU A 29 -31.80 -20.81 -1.55
N GLY A 30 -32.04 -20.34 -0.32
CA GLY A 30 -33.14 -19.44 -0.04
C GLY A 30 -32.69 -18.03 -0.40
N GLU A 31 -33.41 -17.39 -1.27
CA GLU A 31 -33.32 -16.00 -1.73
C GLU A 31 -32.69 -15.05 -0.69
N ALA A 32 -31.38 -15.04 -0.60
CA ALA A 32 -30.65 -14.07 0.22
C ALA A 32 -30.53 -12.77 -0.58
N ASN A 33 -31.64 -12.09 -0.59
CA ASN A 33 -31.82 -10.66 -0.57
C ASN A 33 -30.65 -9.83 -1.17
N GLU A 34 -30.66 -9.66 -2.50
CA GLU A 34 -29.78 -8.68 -3.19
C GLU A 34 -29.86 -7.28 -2.55
N GLY A 35 -31.00 -6.93 -1.95
CA GLY A 35 -31.21 -5.68 -1.22
C GLY A 35 -30.35 -5.53 0.03
N VAL A 36 -30.11 -6.62 0.78
CA VAL A 36 -29.28 -6.60 2.00
C VAL A 36 -27.80 -6.45 1.68
N ILE A 37 -27.34 -7.07 0.57
CA ILE A 37 -25.94 -6.92 0.12
C ILE A 37 -25.69 -5.48 -0.35
N ARG A 38 -26.62 -4.88 -1.07
CA ARG A 38 -26.53 -3.48 -1.51
C ARG A 38 -26.61 -2.49 -0.35
N GLU A 39 -27.41 -2.75 0.64
CA GLU A 39 -27.53 -1.91 1.82
C GLU A 39 -26.30 -2.02 2.73
N THR A 40 -25.69 -3.21 2.86
CA THR A 40 -24.44 -3.40 3.61
C THR A 40 -23.26 -2.74 2.88
N ALA A 41 -23.19 -2.83 1.55
CA ALA A 41 -22.19 -2.14 0.76
C ALA A 41 -22.32 -0.61 0.89
N ARG A 42 -23.54 -0.07 0.88
CA ARG A 42 -23.78 1.36 1.12
C ARG A 42 -23.40 1.81 2.53
N LYS A 43 -23.63 0.98 3.56
CA LYS A 43 -23.25 1.30 4.95
C LYS A 43 -21.74 1.23 5.20
N VAL A 44 -21.01 0.40 4.45
CA VAL A 44 -19.54 0.34 4.54
C VAL A 44 -18.87 1.60 3.95
N VAL A 45 -19.55 2.25 2.98
CA VAL A 45 -19.09 3.50 2.36
C VAL A 45 -19.26 4.73 3.27
N VAL A 46 -20.03 4.64 4.36
CA VAL A 46 -20.36 5.78 5.24
C VAL A 46 -19.32 6.00 6.36
N GLY A 47 -18.19 5.34 6.32
CA GLY A 47 -17.09 5.56 7.27
C GLY A 47 -16.07 6.56 6.77
N GLY A 48 -16.32 7.86 6.94
CA GLY A 48 -15.40 8.95 6.58
C GLY A 48 -15.36 9.28 5.08
N PRO A 49 -14.81 10.44 4.70
CA PRO A 49 -14.77 10.92 3.31
C PRO A 49 -13.94 10.03 2.36
N PHE A 50 -13.26 9.01 2.87
CA PHE A 50 -12.28 8.21 2.13
C PHE A 50 -12.64 6.72 1.98
N GLY A 51 -13.87 6.30 2.29
CA GLY A 51 -14.34 4.92 2.09
C GLY A 51 -13.71 3.85 2.99
N ILE A 52 -12.67 4.18 3.74
CA ILE A 52 -12.08 3.36 4.79
C ILE A 52 -12.33 4.10 6.09
N ALA A 53 -13.05 3.49 7.03
CA ALA A 53 -13.16 4.08 8.36
C ALA A 53 -11.75 4.30 8.91
N PRO A 54 -11.41 5.51 9.36
CA PRO A 54 -10.12 5.74 10.00
C PRO A 54 -9.98 4.73 11.14
N PRO A 55 -8.78 4.21 11.41
CA PRO A 55 -8.56 3.38 12.59
C PRO A 55 -8.96 4.19 13.81
N THR A 56 -10.02 3.78 14.48
CA THR A 56 -10.65 4.52 15.60
C THR A 56 -9.80 4.55 16.85
N SER A 57 -8.53 4.22 16.79
CA SER A 57 -7.57 4.48 17.85
C SER A 57 -6.15 4.08 17.47
N ARG A 58 -5.17 4.72 18.08
CA ARG A 58 -3.76 4.33 18.17
C ARG A 58 -3.57 2.86 18.56
N SER A 59 -4.56 2.22 19.18
CA SER A 59 -4.54 0.80 19.59
C SER A 59 -4.46 -0.22 18.43
N ARG A 60 -4.51 0.23 17.17
CA ARG A 60 -4.49 -0.64 15.98
C ARG A 60 -3.15 -0.67 15.25
N ALA A 61 -2.27 0.25 15.54
CA ALA A 61 -0.90 0.22 15.08
C ALA A 61 -0.01 -0.14 16.28
N LYS A 62 0.51 -1.34 16.29
CA LYS A 62 1.59 -1.72 17.20
C LYS A 62 2.84 -0.92 16.85
N GLY A 63 3.79 -0.81 17.77
CA GLY A 63 5.03 -0.08 17.53
C GLY A 63 4.91 1.45 17.52
N LEU A 64 3.77 1.98 17.97
CA LEU A 64 3.54 3.41 18.18
C LEU A 64 3.80 3.85 19.62
N GLU A 65 4.47 3.02 20.40
CA GLU A 65 4.96 3.47 21.70
C GLU A 65 5.89 4.67 21.48
N PRO A 66 5.75 5.73 22.27
CA PRO A 66 6.63 6.88 22.18
C PRO A 66 8.09 6.41 22.29
N GLY A 67 8.86 6.58 21.23
CA GLY A 67 10.30 6.28 21.26
C GLY A 67 11.02 7.26 22.15
N GLY A 68 11.95 6.75 22.94
CA GLY A 68 12.64 7.50 23.97
C GLY A 68 13.56 8.60 23.44
N LEU A 69 13.03 9.79 23.37
CA LEU A 69 13.82 10.95 23.71
C LEU A 69 13.61 11.13 25.21
N ASP A 70 14.59 10.80 26.06
CA ASP A 70 14.55 10.87 27.53
C ASP A 70 14.04 12.22 28.06
N GLY A 71 12.76 12.55 27.87
CA GLY A 71 12.09 13.75 28.32
C GLY A 71 12.52 15.07 27.66
N ALA A 72 13.58 15.09 26.86
CA ALA A 72 14.00 16.26 26.07
C ALA A 72 13.23 16.26 24.74
N GLY A 73 12.54 17.38 24.43
CA GLY A 73 11.92 17.58 23.12
C GLY A 73 12.97 17.91 22.05
N LEU A 74 12.61 17.69 20.78
CA LEU A 74 13.40 18.07 19.61
C LEU A 74 12.68 19.21 18.85
N ALA A 75 13.38 20.29 18.56
CA ALA A 75 12.90 21.38 17.72
C ALA A 75 13.67 21.37 16.38
N ILE A 76 12.98 21.16 15.29
CA ILE A 76 13.57 21.11 13.94
C ILE A 76 13.22 22.40 13.22
N LYS A 77 14.25 23.18 12.84
CA LYS A 77 14.10 24.36 12.01
C LYS A 77 14.45 24.04 10.56
N ALA A 78 13.62 24.45 9.63
CA ALA A 78 13.82 24.21 8.20
C ALA A 78 13.52 25.45 7.38
N ALA A 79 14.24 25.65 6.27
CA ALA A 79 13.92 26.71 5.32
C ALA A 79 12.49 26.56 4.76
N LYS A 80 12.06 25.31 4.60
CA LYS A 80 10.71 24.98 4.15
C LYS A 80 10.25 23.67 4.80
N ILE A 81 9.00 23.63 5.25
CA ILE A 81 8.33 22.42 5.70
C ILE A 81 7.21 22.11 4.71
N LEU A 82 7.27 20.95 4.06
CA LEU A 82 6.16 20.42 3.27
C LEU A 82 5.25 19.68 4.26
N THR A 83 4.16 20.29 4.66
CA THR A 83 3.27 19.71 5.68
C THR A 83 2.49 18.53 5.14
N CYS A 84 2.17 18.52 3.86
CA CYS A 84 1.37 17.48 3.19
C CYS A 84 -0.02 17.28 3.83
N GLU A 85 -0.55 18.28 4.53
CA GLU A 85 -1.91 18.23 5.05
C GLU A 85 -2.91 17.96 3.92
N TRP A 86 -3.87 17.07 4.15
CA TRP A 86 -4.83 16.71 3.10
C TRP A 86 -5.77 17.85 2.71
N GLN A 87 -6.28 18.56 3.69
CA GLN A 87 -7.22 19.69 3.51
C GLN A 87 -6.72 20.99 4.15
N GLY A 88 -5.43 21.10 4.33
CA GLY A 88 -4.83 22.22 5.02
C GLY A 88 -3.69 22.84 4.27
N ARG A 89 -2.77 23.37 5.03
CA ARG A 89 -1.56 24.03 4.54
C ARG A 89 -0.65 23.01 3.85
N SER A 90 -0.14 23.36 2.67
CA SER A 90 0.81 22.51 1.94
C SER A 90 2.25 22.78 2.32
N VAL A 91 2.58 24.03 2.64
CA VAL A 91 3.94 24.53 2.83
C VAL A 91 4.01 25.54 3.96
N VAL A 92 5.07 25.49 4.76
CA VAL A 92 5.47 26.50 5.75
C VAL A 92 6.89 26.94 5.44
N ASP A 93 7.08 28.19 5.05
CA ASP A 93 8.42 28.77 4.86
C ASP A 93 9.02 29.19 6.20
N ASN A 94 10.33 29.01 6.38
CA ASN A 94 11.06 29.28 7.62
C ASN A 94 10.32 28.73 8.84
N GLY A 95 10.06 27.40 8.80
CA GLY A 95 9.22 26.73 9.78
C GLY A 95 9.97 26.07 10.92
N VAL A 96 9.22 25.76 11.97
CA VAL A 96 9.67 24.99 13.13
C VAL A 96 8.69 23.83 13.34
N VAL A 97 9.21 22.62 13.58
CA VAL A 97 8.47 21.47 14.09
C VAL A 97 8.97 21.16 15.50
N LEU A 98 8.06 21.04 16.45
CA LEU A 98 8.35 20.53 17.78
C LEU A 98 7.95 19.06 17.86
N VAL A 99 8.87 18.24 18.33
CA VAL A 99 8.67 16.79 18.54
C VAL A 99 8.89 16.47 20.00
N LYS A 100 7.97 15.75 20.62
CA LYS A 100 8.09 15.26 21.99
C LYS A 100 7.47 13.87 22.09
N ASP A 101 8.12 12.99 22.81
CA ASP A 101 7.68 11.61 23.01
C ASP A 101 7.30 10.92 21.69
N GLY A 102 8.12 11.13 20.63
CA GLY A 102 7.92 10.56 19.32
C GLY A 102 6.79 11.17 18.48
N MET A 103 6.11 12.19 19.00
CA MET A 103 4.95 12.81 18.36
C MET A 103 5.26 14.26 17.96
N ILE A 104 4.63 14.74 16.88
CA ILE A 104 4.63 16.14 16.50
C ILE A 104 3.74 16.89 17.50
N GLU A 105 4.33 17.83 18.24
CA GLU A 105 3.63 18.67 19.22
C GLU A 105 3.07 19.93 18.56
N ALA A 106 3.87 20.56 17.69
CA ALA A 106 3.49 21.76 16.97
C ALA A 106 4.25 21.87 15.64
N VAL A 107 3.66 22.59 14.69
CA VAL A 107 4.27 22.97 13.42
C VAL A 107 3.76 24.35 12.99
N GLY A 108 4.64 25.18 12.49
CA GLY A 108 4.28 26.50 11.98
C GLY A 108 5.50 27.38 11.63
N PRO A 109 5.26 28.64 11.19
CA PRO A 109 6.32 29.60 10.98
C PRO A 109 7.14 29.82 12.24
N ALA A 110 8.44 30.01 12.12
CA ALA A 110 9.33 30.29 13.27
C ALA A 110 8.94 31.53 14.08
N SER A 111 8.17 32.44 13.48
CA SER A 111 7.60 33.63 14.19
C SER A 111 6.42 33.26 15.11
N GLU A 112 5.79 32.12 14.91
CA GLU A 112 4.57 31.69 15.63
C GLU A 112 4.84 30.56 16.62
N VAL A 113 5.84 29.68 16.34
CA VAL A 113 6.18 28.52 17.16
C VAL A 113 7.33 28.87 18.11
N GLN A 114 7.05 28.96 19.42
CA GLN A 114 8.07 29.18 20.46
C GLN A 114 8.71 27.83 20.84
N ILE A 115 10.03 27.77 20.79
CA ILE A 115 10.78 26.57 21.21
C ILE A 115 10.89 26.56 22.73
N PRO A 116 10.35 25.54 23.42
CA PRO A 116 10.45 25.46 24.87
C PRO A 116 11.91 25.30 25.35
N ALA A 117 12.20 25.80 26.54
CA ALA A 117 13.50 25.62 27.17
C ALA A 117 13.78 24.11 27.37
N GLY A 118 15.00 23.67 27.05
CA GLY A 118 15.41 22.26 27.19
C GLY A 118 15.18 21.41 25.96
N TYR A 119 14.58 21.93 24.89
CA TYR A 119 14.51 21.22 23.61
C TYR A 119 15.89 21.25 22.92
N GLU A 120 16.29 20.10 22.39
CA GLU A 120 17.38 20.05 21.42
C GLU A 120 16.96 20.79 20.15
N VAL A 121 17.83 21.64 19.60
CA VAL A 121 17.53 22.38 18.37
C VAL A 121 18.39 21.87 17.24
N LYS A 122 17.75 21.28 16.22
CA LYS A 122 18.39 20.92 14.95
C LYS A 122 17.99 21.93 13.88
N ASP A 123 18.97 22.74 13.43
CA ASP A 123 18.78 23.72 12.35
C ASP A 123 19.23 23.07 11.02
N LEU A 124 18.32 22.94 10.08
CA LEU A 124 18.57 22.31 8.77
C LEU A 124 19.12 23.30 7.74
N GLY A 125 19.25 24.57 8.07
CA GLY A 125 19.73 25.62 7.16
C GLY A 125 18.80 25.76 5.95
N ALA A 126 19.34 25.52 4.76
CA ALA A 126 18.60 25.63 3.49
C ALA A 126 17.77 24.39 3.13
N ASP A 127 17.92 23.27 3.87
CA ASP A 127 17.23 22.03 3.57
C ASP A 127 15.75 22.11 3.98
N TRP A 128 14.96 21.20 3.38
CA TRP A 128 13.53 21.11 3.62
C TRP A 128 13.18 19.92 4.51
N LEU A 129 12.08 20.04 5.24
CA LEU A 129 11.53 18.99 6.07
C LEU A 129 10.20 18.54 5.49
N MET A 130 9.94 17.22 5.52
CA MET A 130 8.67 16.66 5.09
C MET A 130 8.36 15.34 5.82
N PRO A 131 7.12 14.80 5.69
CA PRO A 131 6.82 13.46 6.18
C PRO A 131 7.65 12.43 5.45
N GLY A 132 7.93 11.31 6.10
CA GLY A 132 8.50 10.14 5.43
C GLY A 132 7.59 9.60 4.34
N LEU A 133 8.20 9.04 3.29
CA LEU A 133 7.49 8.45 2.16
C LEU A 133 6.82 7.13 2.56
N VAL A 134 5.64 6.86 1.96
CA VAL A 134 4.84 5.68 2.22
C VAL A 134 4.70 4.86 0.93
N GLU A 135 5.28 3.66 0.90
CA GLU A 135 5.22 2.74 -0.23
C GLU A 135 4.15 1.67 0.00
N MET A 136 3.14 1.64 -0.86
CA MET A 136 2.00 0.72 -0.73
C MET A 136 2.16 -0.57 -1.55
N HIS A 137 3.29 -0.78 -2.20
CA HIS A 137 3.55 -1.98 -3.01
C HIS A 137 5.01 -2.42 -2.90
N ASN A 138 5.31 -3.19 -1.87
CA ASN A 138 6.67 -3.62 -1.56
C ASN A 138 6.77 -5.15 -1.51
N HIS A 139 7.83 -5.70 -2.12
CA HIS A 139 8.19 -7.12 -2.08
C HIS A 139 9.60 -7.36 -1.54
N VAL A 140 10.25 -6.36 -0.96
CA VAL A 140 11.67 -6.44 -0.56
C VAL A 140 11.92 -6.30 0.94
N ALA A 141 10.88 -6.14 1.77
CA ALA A 141 11.04 -6.07 3.23
C ALA A 141 11.33 -7.44 3.91
N GLY A 142 11.52 -8.49 3.12
CA GLY A 142 11.81 -9.84 3.61
C GLY A 142 12.67 -10.63 2.66
N GLN A 143 12.49 -11.95 2.69
CA GLN A 143 13.18 -12.85 1.76
C GLN A 143 12.64 -12.68 0.34
N PHE A 144 13.53 -12.84 -0.63
CA PHE A 144 13.17 -12.76 -2.04
C PHE A 144 12.22 -13.91 -2.43
N GLY A 145 11.11 -13.60 -3.11
CA GLY A 145 10.26 -14.64 -3.70
C GLY A 145 8.96 -14.92 -2.95
N LEU A 146 8.28 -13.92 -2.43
CA LEU A 146 6.96 -14.01 -1.77
C LEU A 146 5.81 -14.53 -2.66
N ASN A 147 6.08 -15.43 -3.59
CA ASN A 147 5.04 -16.06 -4.39
C ASN A 147 4.92 -17.54 -3.98
N ASP A 148 4.00 -17.84 -3.07
CA ASP A 148 3.57 -19.22 -2.89
C ASP A 148 2.64 -19.61 -4.05
N THR A 149 3.11 -20.49 -4.91
CA THR A 149 2.40 -20.93 -6.12
C THR A 149 1.76 -22.32 -5.99
N VAL A 150 1.68 -22.86 -4.77
CA VAL A 150 1.08 -24.18 -4.52
C VAL A 150 -0.42 -24.18 -4.82
N PHE A 151 -1.13 -23.17 -4.34
CA PHE A 151 -2.55 -22.99 -4.62
C PHE A 151 -2.81 -21.69 -5.39
N LEU A 152 -3.88 -21.68 -6.17
CA LEU A 152 -4.30 -20.46 -6.87
C LEU A 152 -4.81 -19.37 -5.90
N THR A 153 -5.34 -19.76 -4.74
CA THR A 153 -5.84 -18.85 -3.71
C THR A 153 -5.30 -19.21 -2.33
N ASN A 154 -4.62 -18.25 -1.70
CA ASN A 154 -3.88 -18.44 -0.45
C ASN A 154 -4.24 -17.37 0.59
N PRO A 155 -5.51 -17.09 0.92
CA PRO A 155 -5.86 -15.97 1.79
C PRO A 155 -5.35 -16.14 3.24
N GLY A 156 -4.98 -17.37 3.64
CA GLY A 156 -4.43 -17.67 4.96
C GLY A 156 -2.91 -17.48 5.10
N ILE A 157 -2.18 -17.34 3.99
CA ILE A 157 -0.72 -17.14 4.03
C ILE A 157 -0.40 -15.71 4.46
N ARG A 158 0.68 -15.52 5.20
CA ARG A 158 1.08 -14.23 5.78
C ARG A 158 2.50 -13.87 5.39
N ALA A 159 2.68 -12.73 4.72
CA ALA A 159 4.00 -12.18 4.39
C ALA A 159 4.83 -11.85 5.64
N SER A 160 4.20 -11.62 6.78
CA SER A 160 4.90 -11.35 8.04
C SER A 160 5.86 -12.45 8.48
N ALA A 161 5.68 -13.69 8.01
CA ALA A 161 6.60 -14.79 8.29
C ALA A 161 7.97 -14.65 7.60
N ASP A 162 8.04 -13.84 6.54
CA ASP A 162 9.25 -13.65 5.73
C ASP A 162 9.96 -12.32 6.00
N VAL A 163 9.45 -11.49 6.90
CA VAL A 163 10.02 -10.17 7.19
C VAL A 163 11.44 -10.30 7.74
N VAL A 164 12.35 -9.55 7.16
CA VAL A 164 13.73 -9.38 7.62
C VAL A 164 13.97 -7.90 7.86
N PRO A 165 13.83 -7.41 9.11
CA PRO A 165 14.06 -6.01 9.43
C PRO A 165 15.44 -5.55 8.99
N MET A 166 15.55 -4.30 8.56
CA MET A 166 16.81 -3.68 8.11
C MET A 166 17.64 -4.47 7.09
N ASN A 167 16.96 -5.32 6.27
CA ASN A 167 17.68 -5.93 5.17
C ASN A 167 18.20 -4.85 4.19
N PRO A 168 19.24 -5.13 3.38
CA PRO A 168 19.90 -4.11 2.56
C PRO A 168 18.96 -3.35 1.62
N LEU A 169 17.90 -3.98 1.07
CA LEU A 169 16.96 -3.32 0.16
C LEU A 169 16.01 -2.40 0.93
N THR A 170 15.56 -2.79 2.11
CA THR A 170 14.77 -1.92 2.99
C THR A 170 15.60 -0.73 3.47
N HIS A 171 16.87 -0.94 3.84
CA HIS A 171 17.78 0.14 4.21
C HIS A 171 18.02 1.13 3.06
N ARG A 172 18.17 0.65 1.84
CA ARG A 172 18.25 1.52 0.65
C ARG A 172 16.98 2.36 0.49
N GLY A 173 15.81 1.72 0.65
CA GLY A 173 14.52 2.42 0.63
C GLY A 173 14.44 3.51 1.70
N LEU A 174 14.88 3.22 2.92
CA LEU A 174 14.96 4.21 4.01
C LEU A 174 15.87 5.39 3.65
N ALA A 175 17.04 5.11 3.07
CA ALA A 175 17.96 6.16 2.59
C ALA A 175 17.37 6.97 1.42
N GLY A 176 16.38 6.43 0.70
CA GLY A 176 15.53 7.13 -0.27
C GLY A 176 14.32 7.84 0.36
N GLY A 177 14.20 7.81 1.69
CA GLY A 177 13.13 8.48 2.44
C GLY A 177 11.88 7.64 2.70
N VAL A 178 11.85 6.38 2.29
CA VAL A 178 10.70 5.49 2.51
C VAL A 178 10.71 4.99 3.95
N THR A 179 9.83 5.53 4.78
CA THR A 179 9.73 5.21 6.21
C THR A 179 8.66 4.16 6.51
N THR A 180 7.69 3.99 5.62
CA THR A 180 6.59 3.02 5.80
C THR A 180 6.37 2.23 4.52
N VAL A 181 6.19 0.91 4.65
CA VAL A 181 5.91 0.03 3.52
C VAL A 181 4.74 -0.89 3.81
N LEU A 182 3.92 -1.16 2.80
CA LEU A 182 3.04 -2.31 2.77
C LEU A 182 3.77 -3.46 2.08
N TYR A 183 4.33 -4.37 2.87
CA TYR A 183 4.99 -5.59 2.40
C TYR A 183 3.95 -6.65 2.08
N ILE A 184 3.87 -7.06 0.83
CA ILE A 184 2.79 -7.91 0.31
C ILE A 184 3.34 -9.11 -0.47
N PRO A 185 2.59 -10.23 -0.53
CA PRO A 185 2.88 -11.31 -1.47
C PRO A 185 2.84 -10.81 -2.91
N GLY A 186 3.61 -11.44 -3.77
CA GLY A 186 3.59 -11.16 -5.20
C GLY A 186 2.26 -11.55 -5.87
N SER A 187 2.14 -11.20 -7.15
CA SER A 187 0.94 -11.46 -7.96
C SER A 187 0.99 -12.79 -8.74
N GLY A 188 1.82 -13.76 -8.32
CA GLY A 188 1.96 -15.06 -9.00
C GLY A 188 0.69 -15.92 -8.98
N THR A 189 -0.22 -15.69 -8.03
CA THR A 189 -1.50 -16.38 -7.87
C THR A 189 -2.66 -15.40 -7.77
N ASN A 190 -3.90 -15.87 -7.90
CA ASN A 190 -5.10 -15.03 -7.86
C ASN A 190 -5.26 -14.32 -6.49
N ILE A 191 -5.11 -15.05 -5.37
CA ILE A 191 -5.04 -14.48 -4.03
C ILE A 191 -3.72 -14.92 -3.40
N GLY A 192 -2.77 -13.99 -3.31
CA GLY A 192 -1.40 -14.29 -2.86
C GLY A 192 -1.26 -14.46 -1.36
N GLY A 193 -2.16 -13.88 -0.57
CA GLY A 193 -2.07 -13.91 0.90
C GLY A 193 -2.17 -12.53 1.54
N GLN A 194 -1.78 -12.47 2.80
CA GLN A 194 -1.87 -11.27 3.65
C GLN A 194 -0.55 -10.52 3.67
N GLY A 195 -0.62 -9.21 3.40
CA GLY A 195 0.49 -8.30 3.60
C GLY A 195 0.57 -7.79 5.04
N VAL A 196 1.65 -7.09 5.36
CA VAL A 196 1.91 -6.43 6.64
C VAL A 196 2.39 -5.00 6.41
N LEU A 197 1.90 -4.05 7.21
CA LEU A 197 2.39 -2.67 7.23
C LEU A 197 3.57 -2.58 8.20
N LEU A 198 4.68 -2.07 7.71
CA LEU A 198 5.96 -2.02 8.43
C LEU A 198 6.57 -0.62 8.36
N ARG A 199 7.29 -0.28 9.41
CA ARG A 199 8.29 0.79 9.44
C ARG A 199 9.64 0.23 8.99
N THR A 200 10.46 1.06 8.41
CA THR A 200 11.69 0.61 7.73
C THR A 200 12.97 0.83 8.52
N GLY A 201 12.93 1.64 9.58
CA GLY A 201 14.12 2.15 10.28
C GLY A 201 14.55 1.36 11.52
N PHE A 202 13.87 0.27 11.86
CA PHE A 202 14.18 -0.53 13.05
C PHE A 202 14.66 -1.92 12.67
N ASP A 203 15.49 -2.52 13.52
CA ASP A 203 16.04 -3.87 13.38
C ASP A 203 15.23 -4.95 14.14
N GLU A 204 14.30 -4.53 14.99
CA GLU A 204 13.40 -5.39 15.75
C GLU A 204 12.02 -5.45 15.06
N TYR A 205 11.52 -6.66 14.79
CA TYR A 205 10.23 -6.84 14.12
C TYR A 205 9.06 -6.14 14.85
N GLU A 206 9.05 -6.21 16.18
CA GLU A 206 8.01 -5.63 17.03
C GLU A 206 7.93 -4.10 16.88
N ARG A 207 9.05 -3.45 16.61
CA ARG A 207 9.13 -2.01 16.34
C ARG A 207 8.80 -1.68 14.90
N CYS A 208 9.02 -2.63 13.98
CA CYS A 208 8.65 -2.46 12.58
C CYS A 208 7.13 -2.62 12.35
N GLU A 209 6.46 -3.56 13.02
CA GLU A 209 5.06 -3.89 12.75
C GLU A 209 4.10 -2.75 13.11
N LEU A 210 3.55 -2.07 12.10
CA LEU A 210 2.48 -1.10 12.29
C LEU A 210 1.10 -1.77 12.33
N ARG A 211 0.87 -2.74 11.43
CA ARG A 211 -0.42 -3.45 11.36
C ARG A 211 -0.27 -4.79 10.64
N ASN A 212 -0.78 -5.85 11.26
CA ASN A 212 -0.81 -7.20 10.71
C ASN A 212 -2.19 -7.85 10.99
N PRO A 213 -3.00 -8.19 9.96
CA PRO A 213 -2.72 -8.04 8.54
C PRO A 213 -2.78 -6.58 8.06
N GLY A 214 -1.92 -6.22 7.11
CA GLY A 214 -1.88 -4.93 6.43
C GLY A 214 -2.87 -4.87 5.27
N SER A 215 -2.92 -5.93 4.46
CA SER A 215 -3.84 -6.08 3.33
C SER A 215 -4.05 -7.55 2.97
N MET A 216 -4.94 -7.81 1.99
CA MET A 216 -4.97 -9.08 1.26
C MET A 216 -4.64 -8.82 -0.21
N LYS A 217 -3.65 -9.52 -0.75
CA LYS A 217 -3.22 -9.38 -2.15
C LYS A 217 -4.15 -10.13 -3.09
N LEU A 218 -4.67 -9.40 -4.08
CA LEU A 218 -5.51 -9.92 -5.16
C LEU A 218 -4.87 -9.60 -6.53
N ALA A 219 -4.81 -10.60 -7.42
CA ALA A 219 -4.41 -10.44 -8.81
C ALA A 219 -5.38 -11.18 -9.72
N GLN A 220 -6.01 -10.46 -10.64
CA GLN A 220 -7.09 -10.98 -11.48
C GLN A 220 -6.69 -11.17 -12.94
N ALA A 221 -5.49 -10.76 -13.31
CA ALA A 221 -4.91 -10.90 -14.65
C ALA A 221 -3.39 -10.83 -14.61
N GLY A 222 -2.74 -11.11 -15.73
CA GLY A 222 -1.30 -10.99 -15.88
C GLY A 222 -0.54 -12.17 -15.32
N ASN A 223 0.17 -11.97 -14.23
CA ASN A 223 1.03 -13.01 -13.66
C ASN A 223 0.27 -14.30 -13.28
N PRO A 224 -0.93 -14.25 -12.66
CA PRO A 224 -1.65 -15.49 -12.34
C PRO A 224 -2.13 -16.26 -13.58
N GLU A 225 -2.25 -15.62 -14.75
CA GLU A 225 -2.55 -16.32 -16.02
C GLU A 225 -1.43 -17.29 -16.43
N ARG A 226 -0.22 -17.14 -15.85
CA ARG A 226 0.93 -18.03 -16.06
C ARG A 226 1.03 -19.16 -15.02
N TRP A 227 0.13 -19.19 -14.03
CA TRP A 227 0.10 -20.25 -13.02
C TRP A 227 -0.08 -21.63 -13.69
N LEU A 228 0.27 -22.70 -12.99
CA LEU A 228 0.40 -24.07 -13.52
C LEU A 228 -0.74 -24.52 -14.46
N LEU A 229 -1.99 -24.22 -14.11
CA LEU A 229 -3.17 -24.58 -14.91
C LEU A 229 -3.60 -23.48 -15.87
N ARG A 230 -2.84 -22.39 -15.99
CA ARG A 230 -3.12 -21.26 -16.87
C ARG A 230 -4.58 -20.78 -16.79
N PRO A 231 -5.08 -20.37 -15.62
CA PRO A 231 -6.43 -19.88 -15.47
C PRO A 231 -6.60 -18.60 -16.30
N ASN A 232 -7.73 -18.45 -16.97
CA ASN A 232 -8.05 -17.21 -17.66
C ASN A 232 -8.79 -16.23 -16.72
N ARG A 233 -8.99 -15.00 -17.16
CA ARG A 233 -9.66 -13.93 -16.40
C ARG A 233 -11.08 -14.30 -15.97
N SER A 234 -11.83 -14.99 -16.81
CA SER A 234 -13.21 -15.42 -16.49
C SER A 234 -13.21 -16.39 -15.31
N PHE A 235 -12.29 -17.36 -15.31
CA PHE A 235 -12.14 -18.30 -14.21
C PHE A 235 -11.68 -17.58 -12.94
N MET A 236 -10.68 -16.70 -13.01
CA MET A 236 -10.20 -15.95 -11.85
C MET A 236 -11.29 -15.06 -11.25
N ASN A 237 -12.07 -14.38 -12.08
CA ASN A 237 -13.22 -13.61 -11.62
C ASN A 237 -14.24 -14.44 -10.85
N TRP A 238 -14.65 -15.57 -11.42
CA TRP A 238 -15.56 -16.49 -10.77
C TRP A 238 -14.97 -17.02 -9.47
N HIS A 239 -13.70 -17.39 -9.48
CA HIS A 239 -13.00 -17.96 -8.33
C HIS A 239 -12.81 -16.94 -7.21
N THR A 240 -12.40 -15.71 -7.54
CA THR A 240 -12.33 -14.59 -6.60
C THR A 240 -13.68 -14.37 -5.92
N ARG A 241 -14.74 -14.23 -6.70
CA ARG A 241 -16.10 -14.00 -6.17
C ARG A 241 -16.51 -15.10 -5.17
N ASN A 242 -16.30 -16.37 -5.54
CA ASN A 242 -16.67 -17.49 -4.67
C ASN A 242 -15.81 -17.55 -3.39
N THR A 243 -14.51 -17.30 -3.50
CA THR A 243 -13.62 -17.27 -2.31
C THR A 243 -14.04 -16.15 -1.37
N PHE A 244 -14.32 -14.96 -1.89
CA PHE A 244 -14.77 -13.83 -1.08
C PHE A 244 -16.14 -14.08 -0.45
N LYS A 245 -17.12 -14.60 -1.18
CA LYS A 245 -18.45 -14.95 -0.63
C LYS A 245 -18.31 -15.93 0.54
N ARG A 246 -17.49 -16.97 0.41
CA ARG A 246 -17.22 -17.92 1.50
C ARG A 246 -16.54 -17.26 2.69
N GLY A 247 -15.53 -16.42 2.46
CA GLY A 247 -14.85 -15.68 3.51
C GLY A 247 -15.76 -14.67 4.22
N ILE A 248 -16.61 -13.97 3.48
CA ILE A 248 -17.60 -13.05 4.05
C ILE A 248 -18.63 -13.81 4.90
N ALA A 249 -19.12 -14.96 4.42
CA ALA A 249 -20.05 -15.79 5.18
C ALA A 249 -19.40 -16.28 6.50
N TYR A 250 -18.14 -16.70 6.45
CA TYR A 250 -17.39 -17.04 7.66
C TYR A 250 -17.26 -15.87 8.63
N ALA A 251 -16.89 -14.69 8.13
CA ALA A 251 -16.75 -13.50 8.97
C ALA A 251 -18.07 -13.08 9.63
N LYS A 252 -19.22 -13.18 8.90
CA LYS A 252 -20.56 -12.92 9.43
C LYS A 252 -20.93 -13.87 10.58
N GLN A 253 -20.54 -15.14 10.52
CA GLN A 253 -20.78 -16.08 11.64
C GLN A 253 -20.04 -15.63 12.90
N TRP A 254 -18.80 -15.14 12.76
CA TRP A 254 -18.04 -14.59 13.88
C TRP A 254 -18.63 -13.28 14.42
N GLU A 255 -19.08 -12.37 13.55
CA GLU A 255 -19.78 -11.15 13.94
C GLU A 255 -21.06 -11.45 14.74
N GLU A 256 -21.82 -12.46 14.30
CA GLU A 256 -23.02 -12.91 15.02
C GLU A 256 -22.68 -13.49 16.38
N TYR A 257 -21.67 -14.36 16.47
CA TYR A 257 -21.18 -14.89 17.73
C TYR A 257 -20.72 -13.78 18.71
N GLU A 258 -19.93 -12.83 18.20
CA GLU A 258 -19.45 -11.69 19.00
C GLU A 258 -20.60 -10.80 19.51
N ARG A 259 -21.68 -10.68 18.75
CA ARG A 259 -22.85 -9.88 19.09
C ARG A 259 -23.82 -10.59 20.04
N THR A 260 -24.00 -11.89 19.92
CA THR A 260 -25.10 -12.62 20.58
C THR A 260 -24.66 -13.65 21.61
N GLY A 261 -23.36 -14.05 21.60
CA GLY A 261 -22.85 -15.14 22.41
C GLY A 261 -23.37 -16.54 22.01
N THR A 262 -23.85 -16.68 20.76
CA THR A 262 -24.30 -17.96 20.19
C THR A 262 -23.17 -19.00 20.09
N GLN A 263 -23.38 -20.11 19.41
CA GLN A 263 -22.33 -21.13 19.24
C GLN A 263 -21.11 -20.54 18.55
N LYS A 264 -19.94 -20.66 19.20
CA LYS A 264 -18.65 -20.18 18.66
C LYS A 264 -18.32 -20.89 17.35
N PRO A 265 -18.09 -20.14 16.24
CA PRO A 265 -17.71 -20.74 14.97
C PRO A 265 -16.36 -21.46 15.06
N LYS A 266 -16.19 -22.51 14.24
CA LYS A 266 -14.90 -23.18 14.12
C LYS A 266 -13.91 -22.25 13.39
N VAL A 267 -12.71 -22.13 13.95
CA VAL A 267 -11.63 -21.34 13.31
C VAL A 267 -11.25 -21.96 11.96
N ASN A 268 -11.23 -21.11 10.93
CA ASN A 268 -10.70 -21.47 9.61
C ASN A 268 -9.59 -20.48 9.22
N PRO A 269 -8.31 -20.88 9.31
CA PRO A 269 -7.19 -19.98 9.03
C PRO A 269 -7.22 -19.35 7.63
N GLN A 270 -7.81 -20.03 6.65
CA GLN A 270 -7.97 -19.51 5.28
C GLN A 270 -8.85 -18.25 5.23
N PHE A 271 -9.82 -18.13 6.14
CA PHE A 271 -10.81 -17.06 6.08
C PHE A 271 -10.71 -16.04 7.21
N GLU A 272 -9.76 -16.18 8.14
CA GLU A 272 -9.60 -15.21 9.26
C GLU A 272 -9.41 -13.77 8.78
N ILE A 273 -8.71 -13.55 7.67
CA ILE A 273 -8.49 -12.22 7.07
C ILE A 273 -9.81 -11.50 6.76
N PHE A 274 -10.88 -12.23 6.40
CA PHE A 274 -12.17 -11.62 6.07
C PHE A 274 -12.83 -10.95 7.27
N ARG A 275 -12.52 -11.37 8.49
CA ARG A 275 -12.98 -10.66 9.70
C ARG A 275 -12.35 -9.26 9.79
N SER A 276 -11.07 -9.15 9.45
CA SER A 276 -10.37 -7.86 9.39
C SER A 276 -10.87 -6.98 8.25
N LEU A 277 -11.06 -7.55 7.05
CA LEU A 277 -11.58 -6.83 5.89
C LEU A 277 -12.98 -6.26 6.17
N ARG A 278 -13.87 -7.04 6.76
CA ARG A 278 -15.24 -6.57 7.08
C ARG A 278 -15.31 -5.52 8.19
N LYS A 279 -14.32 -5.49 9.06
CA LYS A 279 -14.19 -4.46 10.11
C LYS A 279 -13.37 -3.25 9.64
N ASN A 280 -12.99 -3.19 8.37
CA ASN A 280 -12.11 -2.18 7.79
C ASN A 280 -10.74 -2.06 8.52
N PHE A 281 -10.26 -3.15 9.13
CA PHE A 281 -8.91 -3.22 9.71
C PHE A 281 -7.83 -3.49 8.68
N ALA A 282 -8.20 -4.06 7.56
CA ALA A 282 -7.37 -4.31 6.40
C ALA A 282 -8.17 -4.01 5.14
N GLN A 283 -7.49 -3.86 4.04
CA GLN A 283 -8.06 -3.67 2.72
C GLN A 283 -7.47 -4.68 1.72
N VAL A 284 -8.06 -4.75 0.53
CA VAL A 284 -7.49 -5.51 -0.57
C VAL A 284 -6.52 -4.61 -1.34
N SER A 285 -5.28 -5.08 -1.50
CA SER A 285 -4.31 -4.53 -2.46
C SER A 285 -4.42 -5.31 -3.76
N THR A 286 -4.55 -4.61 -4.88
CA THR A 286 -4.89 -5.24 -6.17
C THR A 286 -3.74 -5.14 -7.17
N HIS A 287 -3.58 -6.16 -8.01
CA HIS A 287 -2.74 -6.09 -9.19
C HIS A 287 -3.64 -5.74 -10.39
N THR A 288 -3.82 -4.45 -10.65
CA THR A 288 -4.77 -3.91 -11.63
C THR A 288 -4.06 -3.02 -12.63
N GLN A 289 -3.57 -3.59 -13.71
CA GLN A 289 -2.77 -2.87 -14.70
C GLN A 289 -3.55 -2.39 -15.92
N ILE A 290 -4.79 -2.83 -16.10
CA ILE A 290 -5.60 -2.54 -17.29
C ILE A 290 -7.04 -2.22 -16.93
N TYR A 291 -7.70 -1.46 -17.80
CA TYR A 291 -9.08 -0.98 -17.65
C TYR A 291 -10.06 -2.08 -17.19
N GLN A 292 -10.11 -3.21 -17.91
CA GLN A 292 -11.06 -4.29 -17.63
C GLN A 292 -10.88 -4.88 -16.21
N VAL A 293 -9.62 -5.06 -15.78
CA VAL A 293 -9.32 -5.64 -14.45
C VAL A 293 -9.67 -4.66 -13.34
N ALA A 294 -9.34 -3.38 -13.54
CA ALA A 294 -9.73 -2.34 -12.59
C ALA A 294 -11.25 -2.21 -12.50
N LEU A 295 -11.97 -2.23 -13.63
CA LEU A 295 -13.44 -2.21 -13.63
C LEU A 295 -14.02 -3.39 -12.85
N MET A 296 -13.45 -4.60 -13.01
CA MET A 296 -13.89 -5.76 -12.26
C MET A 296 -13.60 -5.61 -10.76
N THR A 297 -12.49 -5.00 -10.39
CA THR A 297 -12.18 -4.69 -8.99
C THR A 297 -13.21 -3.73 -8.39
N LEU A 298 -13.55 -2.65 -9.11
CA LEU A 298 -14.56 -1.69 -8.67
C LEU A 298 -15.94 -2.35 -8.51
N THR A 299 -16.39 -3.05 -9.52
CA THR A 299 -17.77 -3.58 -9.55
C THR A 299 -17.93 -4.83 -8.67
N MET A 300 -16.95 -5.71 -8.65
CA MET A 300 -17.03 -6.97 -7.89
C MET A 300 -16.56 -6.79 -6.45
N VAL A 301 -15.32 -6.32 -6.23
CA VAL A 301 -14.75 -6.31 -4.89
C VAL A 301 -15.38 -5.21 -4.05
N HIS A 302 -15.46 -4.00 -4.60
CA HIS A 302 -16.02 -2.85 -3.90
C HIS A 302 -17.56 -2.88 -3.87
N ASP A 303 -18.22 -2.86 -5.06
CA ASP A 303 -19.68 -2.64 -5.12
C ASP A 303 -20.47 -3.89 -4.72
N GLU A 304 -20.15 -5.08 -5.30
CA GLU A 304 -20.89 -6.32 -5.04
C GLU A 304 -20.57 -6.90 -3.65
N LEU A 305 -19.29 -6.96 -3.29
CA LEU A 305 -18.84 -7.67 -2.10
C LEU A 305 -18.65 -6.76 -0.88
N GLY A 306 -18.64 -5.43 -1.05
CA GLY A 306 -18.53 -4.44 0.02
C GLY A 306 -17.20 -4.53 0.78
N ILE A 307 -16.12 -4.89 0.11
CA ILE A 307 -14.80 -5.03 0.73
C ILE A 307 -13.95 -3.79 0.40
N PRO A 308 -13.26 -3.20 1.39
CA PRO A 308 -12.38 -2.06 1.16
C PRO A 308 -11.21 -2.46 0.25
N VAL A 309 -10.97 -1.63 -0.75
CA VAL A 309 -9.96 -1.86 -1.79
C VAL A 309 -9.39 -0.53 -2.28
N PHE A 310 -8.15 -0.53 -2.71
CA PHE A 310 -7.57 0.55 -3.50
C PHE A 310 -7.08 0.01 -4.84
N ILE A 311 -7.06 0.86 -5.86
CA ILE A 311 -6.49 0.52 -7.16
C ILE A 311 -4.97 0.62 -7.03
N ASP A 312 -4.31 -0.52 -7.13
CA ASP A 312 -2.87 -0.63 -7.07
C ASP A 312 -2.33 -0.94 -8.48
N HIS A 313 -1.20 -0.42 -8.84
CA HIS A 313 -0.69 -0.22 -10.20
C HIS A 313 -1.47 0.81 -11.00
N GLY A 314 -2.69 0.54 -11.40
CA GLY A 314 -3.54 1.49 -12.13
C GLY A 314 -2.90 2.04 -13.41
N THR A 315 -1.98 1.29 -14.03
CA THR A 315 -1.21 1.70 -15.21
C THR A 315 -2.02 1.57 -16.52
N PHE A 316 -1.40 1.87 -17.65
CA PHE A 316 -1.95 1.82 -19.01
C PHE A 316 -3.19 2.71 -19.17
N ASP A 317 -4.31 2.13 -19.55
CA ASP A 317 -5.56 2.84 -19.81
C ASP A 317 -6.54 2.85 -18.62
N THR A 318 -6.11 2.39 -17.45
CA THR A 318 -6.94 2.36 -16.23
C THR A 318 -7.39 3.75 -15.79
N TRP A 319 -6.61 4.81 -16.07
CA TRP A 319 -6.99 6.20 -15.80
C TRP A 319 -8.35 6.59 -16.37
N ARG A 320 -8.83 5.93 -17.42
CA ARG A 320 -10.17 6.15 -18.01
C ARG A 320 -11.31 5.81 -17.04
N LEU A 321 -11.03 5.05 -15.98
CA LEU A 321 -11.97 4.78 -14.88
C LEU A 321 -11.94 5.86 -13.79
N GLY A 322 -11.18 6.93 -13.97
CA GLY A 322 -11.05 8.01 -13.00
C GLY A 322 -12.38 8.48 -12.40
N PRO A 323 -13.40 8.82 -13.21
CA PRO A 323 -14.70 9.24 -12.67
C PRO A 323 -15.37 8.19 -11.78
N GLU A 324 -15.22 6.91 -12.11
CA GLU A 324 -15.79 5.81 -11.33
C GLU A 324 -14.99 5.53 -10.04
N ILE A 325 -13.68 5.78 -10.07
CA ILE A 325 -12.79 5.69 -8.88
C ILE A 325 -13.11 6.84 -7.92
N GLU A 326 -13.17 8.09 -8.42
CA GLU A 326 -13.45 9.27 -7.59
C GLU A 326 -14.85 9.21 -6.97
N LYS A 327 -15.88 8.84 -7.76
CA LYS A 327 -17.25 8.65 -7.28
C LYS A 327 -17.38 7.70 -6.10
N ARG A 328 -16.52 6.67 -6.03
CA ARG A 328 -16.48 5.70 -4.93
C ARG A 328 -15.56 6.12 -3.78
N GLY A 329 -14.87 7.23 -3.91
CA GLY A 329 -13.91 7.69 -2.91
C GLY A 329 -12.68 6.80 -2.78
N LEU A 330 -12.31 6.07 -3.82
CA LEU A 330 -11.19 5.15 -3.81
C LEU A 330 -9.87 5.85 -4.13
N PHE A 331 -8.77 5.18 -3.79
CA PHE A 331 -7.41 5.63 -4.05
C PHE A 331 -6.86 4.93 -5.30
N ALA A 332 -6.07 5.66 -6.08
CA ALA A 332 -5.27 5.13 -7.18
C ALA A 332 -3.78 5.25 -6.81
N ILE A 333 -3.17 4.14 -6.42
CA ILE A 333 -1.74 4.07 -6.11
C ILE A 333 -1.03 3.57 -7.37
N VAL A 334 -0.56 4.52 -8.18
CA VAL A 334 -0.17 4.29 -9.56
C VAL A 334 1.32 3.95 -9.67
N GLY A 335 1.65 2.87 -10.37
CA GLY A 335 3.04 2.45 -10.62
C GLY A 335 3.18 0.92 -10.81
N PRO A 336 4.40 0.43 -11.02
CA PRO A 336 5.59 1.21 -11.31
C PRO A 336 5.52 1.83 -12.69
N ARG A 337 6.20 2.94 -12.86
CA ARG A 337 6.37 3.55 -14.17
C ARG A 337 7.75 3.24 -14.66
N ALA A 338 7.81 2.52 -15.76
CA ALA A 338 9.05 2.34 -16.49
C ALA A 338 9.27 3.54 -17.43
N ILE A 339 10.53 3.86 -17.66
CA ILE A 339 10.92 4.88 -18.66
C ILE A 339 10.61 4.35 -20.06
N ASP A 340 10.66 3.03 -20.22
CA ASP A 340 10.45 2.36 -21.50
C ASP A 340 8.98 2.38 -21.93
N VAL A 341 8.78 2.53 -23.23
CA VAL A 341 7.48 2.28 -23.85
C VAL A 341 7.20 0.78 -23.83
N PRO A 342 6.06 0.32 -23.33
CA PRO A 342 5.70 -1.09 -23.34
C PRO A 342 5.77 -1.69 -24.76
N THR A 343 6.20 -2.93 -24.85
CA THR A 343 6.29 -3.63 -26.12
C THR A 343 4.91 -3.74 -26.78
N ARG A 344 4.88 -3.82 -28.12
CA ARG A 344 3.64 -4.01 -28.88
C ARG A 344 2.86 -5.24 -28.42
N GLY A 345 3.56 -6.34 -28.06
CA GLY A 345 2.93 -7.54 -27.54
C GLY A 345 2.21 -7.28 -26.22
N PHE A 346 2.80 -6.46 -25.34
CA PHE A 346 2.19 -6.09 -24.05
C PHE A 346 0.96 -5.19 -24.26
N ILE A 347 1.06 -4.20 -25.13
CA ILE A 347 -0.07 -3.32 -25.48
C ILE A 347 -1.25 -4.13 -26.04
N ASN A 348 -0.97 -5.05 -26.97
CA ASN A 348 -2.00 -5.92 -27.56
C ASN A 348 -2.65 -6.83 -26.49
N TRP A 349 -1.83 -7.39 -25.59
CA TRP A 349 -2.34 -8.23 -24.49
C TRP A 349 -3.22 -7.45 -23.52
N SER A 350 -2.83 -6.23 -23.18
CA SER A 350 -3.59 -5.37 -22.26
C SER A 350 -4.84 -4.79 -22.92
N GLY A 351 -4.89 -4.70 -24.26
CA GLY A 351 -5.93 -3.98 -24.99
C GLY A 351 -5.83 -2.47 -24.86
N SER A 352 -4.66 -1.96 -24.45
CA SER A 352 -4.46 -0.55 -24.12
C SER A 352 -4.23 0.31 -25.33
N ASN A 353 -4.69 1.56 -25.26
CA ASN A 353 -4.25 2.62 -26.15
C ASN A 353 -2.90 3.17 -25.67
N PRO A 354 -1.86 3.25 -26.52
CA PRO A 354 -0.53 3.71 -26.10
C PRO A 354 -0.43 5.21 -25.80
N GLU A 355 -1.48 6.00 -26.05
CA GLU A 355 -1.39 7.47 -26.02
C GLU A 355 -0.94 8.06 -24.70
N ARG A 356 -1.22 7.42 -23.55
CA ARG A 356 -0.90 7.96 -22.22
C ARG A 356 -0.13 6.99 -21.31
N ILE A 357 0.65 6.10 -21.85
CA ILE A 357 1.35 5.10 -21.05
C ILE A 357 2.25 5.75 -19.98
N GLN A 358 2.94 6.84 -20.33
CA GLN A 358 3.78 7.57 -19.40
C GLN A 358 3.02 8.65 -18.60
N GLY A 359 1.93 9.15 -19.13
CA GLY A 359 1.08 10.17 -18.50
C GLY A 359 -0.10 9.62 -17.68
N CYS A 360 -0.04 8.38 -17.16
CA CYS A 360 -1.17 7.77 -16.46
C CYS A 360 -1.70 8.63 -15.32
N VAL A 361 -0.83 9.12 -14.41
CA VAL A 361 -1.24 9.92 -13.26
C VAL A 361 -1.87 11.25 -13.68
N ALA A 362 -1.34 11.90 -14.73
CA ALA A 362 -1.97 13.07 -15.32
C ALA A 362 -3.35 12.74 -15.89
N GLY A 363 -3.49 11.57 -16.52
CA GLY A 363 -4.78 11.07 -16.99
C GLY A 363 -5.80 10.91 -15.87
N TYR A 364 -5.41 10.35 -14.71
CA TYR A 364 -6.28 10.27 -13.53
C TYR A 364 -6.70 11.65 -13.04
N GLN A 365 -5.75 12.57 -12.90
CA GLN A 365 -6.00 13.94 -12.44
C GLN A 365 -6.95 14.71 -13.40
N GLU A 366 -6.75 14.59 -14.71
CA GLU A 366 -7.65 15.15 -15.73
C GLU A 366 -9.07 14.57 -15.66
N GLN A 367 -9.23 13.34 -15.20
CA GLN A 367 -10.53 12.71 -14.94
C GLN A 367 -11.13 13.06 -13.57
N GLY A 368 -10.50 13.97 -12.83
CA GLY A 368 -10.99 14.48 -11.55
C GLY A 368 -10.65 13.60 -10.35
N VAL A 369 -9.74 12.62 -10.47
CA VAL A 369 -9.27 11.85 -9.32
C VAL A 369 -8.37 12.72 -8.46
N THR A 370 -8.69 12.82 -7.18
CA THR A 370 -7.93 13.62 -6.21
C THR A 370 -6.98 12.77 -5.37
N ARG A 371 -7.26 11.47 -5.21
CA ARG A 371 -6.52 10.53 -4.34
C ARG A 371 -5.55 9.68 -5.15
N ILE A 372 -4.51 10.34 -5.67
CA ILE A 372 -3.48 9.72 -6.51
C ILE A 372 -2.20 9.56 -5.70
N GLY A 373 -1.70 8.33 -5.59
CA GLY A 373 -0.41 7.99 -5.00
C GLY A 373 0.50 7.29 -5.99
N PHE A 374 1.70 6.98 -5.55
CA PHE A 374 2.74 6.35 -6.36
C PHE A 374 3.24 5.07 -5.70
N ASN A 375 3.71 4.12 -6.52
CA ASN A 375 4.40 2.92 -6.05
C ASN A 375 5.56 2.54 -6.98
N THR A 376 6.49 1.73 -6.45
CA THR A 376 7.64 1.20 -7.20
C THR A 376 7.44 -0.24 -7.63
N ASP A 377 6.50 -0.98 -7.02
CA ASP A 377 6.42 -2.44 -7.15
C ASP A 377 7.80 -3.07 -6.90
N SER A 378 8.51 -2.53 -5.88
CA SER A 378 9.90 -2.94 -5.61
C SER A 378 10.00 -4.47 -5.45
N PRO A 379 10.87 -5.15 -6.21
CA PRO A 379 12.09 -4.67 -6.87
C PRO A 379 11.94 -4.34 -8.36
N VAL A 380 10.75 -4.18 -8.93
CA VAL A 380 10.59 -3.82 -10.35
C VAL A 380 11.26 -2.46 -10.63
N ILE A 381 10.96 -1.48 -9.78
CA ILE A 381 11.75 -0.25 -9.64
C ILE A 381 12.35 -0.28 -8.23
N PRO A 382 13.63 0.09 -8.06
CA PRO A 382 14.23 0.15 -6.73
C PRO A 382 13.42 1.03 -5.78
N GLN A 383 13.25 0.59 -4.53
CA GLN A 383 12.41 1.29 -3.56
C GLN A 383 12.88 2.72 -3.27
N GLU A 384 14.18 2.97 -3.28
CA GLU A 384 14.78 4.30 -3.13
C GLU A 384 14.38 5.28 -4.23
N GLU A 385 13.82 4.79 -5.34
CA GLU A 385 13.36 5.61 -6.47
C GLU A 385 11.86 5.97 -6.38
N LEU A 386 11.21 5.78 -5.22
CA LEU A 386 9.79 6.10 -5.08
C LEU A 386 9.49 7.58 -5.43
N HIS A 387 10.33 8.51 -5.00
CA HIS A 387 10.18 9.93 -5.33
C HIS A 387 10.32 10.22 -6.83
N LEU A 388 11.12 9.42 -7.56
CA LEU A 388 11.26 9.55 -9.02
C LEU A 388 9.97 9.15 -9.74
N GLN A 389 9.12 8.30 -9.17
CA GLN A 389 7.80 7.97 -9.73
C GLN A 389 6.91 9.22 -9.78
N ALA A 390 6.95 10.05 -8.74
CA ALA A 390 6.25 11.34 -8.71
C ALA A 390 6.88 12.36 -9.68
N ALA A 391 8.21 12.48 -9.70
CA ALA A 391 8.92 13.34 -10.65
C ALA A 391 8.60 12.99 -12.11
N MET A 392 8.53 11.71 -12.43
CA MET A 392 8.08 11.23 -13.76
C MET A 392 6.61 11.60 -14.02
N GLY A 393 5.75 11.51 -13.01
CA GLY A 393 4.36 11.96 -13.11
C GLY A 393 4.28 13.42 -13.56
N VAL A 394 4.99 14.30 -12.85
CA VAL A 394 5.06 15.74 -13.14
C VAL A 394 5.63 16.00 -14.55
N ARG A 395 6.71 15.31 -14.91
CA ARG A 395 7.30 15.42 -16.23
C ARG A 395 6.29 15.13 -17.35
N TYR A 396 5.36 14.22 -17.14
CA TYR A 396 4.36 13.80 -18.12
C TYR A 396 2.98 14.42 -17.91
N GLY A 397 2.92 15.56 -17.22
CA GLY A 397 1.73 16.42 -17.18
C GLY A 397 0.88 16.33 -15.91
N PHE A 398 1.35 15.66 -14.86
CA PHE A 398 0.69 15.74 -13.56
C PHE A 398 0.93 17.12 -12.96
N ASP A 399 -0.13 17.85 -12.63
CA ASP A 399 -0.06 19.15 -12.01
C ASP A 399 0.35 19.01 -10.54
N ASN A 400 1.46 19.65 -10.17
CA ASN A 400 2.02 19.68 -8.83
C ASN A 400 1.98 21.09 -8.20
N SER A 401 1.21 22.00 -8.75
CA SER A 401 1.13 23.40 -8.25
C SER A 401 0.69 23.48 -6.79
N GLU A 402 -0.15 22.52 -6.35
CA GLU A 402 -0.64 22.38 -4.97
C GLU A 402 0.09 21.30 -4.16
N MET A 403 1.28 20.87 -4.58
CA MET A 403 2.07 19.79 -3.97
C MET A 403 1.40 18.40 -4.01
N ASP A 404 0.56 18.14 -4.99
CA ASP A 404 -0.17 16.88 -5.10
C ASP A 404 0.75 15.67 -5.36
N ALA A 405 1.88 15.89 -6.06
CA ALA A 405 2.89 14.85 -6.24
C ALA A 405 3.52 14.44 -4.90
N VAL A 406 3.77 15.39 -4.00
CA VAL A 406 4.34 15.12 -2.68
C VAL A 406 3.31 14.49 -1.75
N ARG A 407 2.05 14.96 -1.79
CA ARG A 407 0.94 14.28 -1.10
C ARG A 407 0.76 12.85 -1.58
N GLY A 408 0.94 12.59 -2.87
CA GLY A 408 0.89 11.25 -3.47
C GLY A 408 2.01 10.31 -3.02
N LEU A 409 3.10 10.85 -2.46
CA LEU A 409 4.19 10.09 -1.86
C LEU A 409 3.99 9.85 -0.35
N THR A 410 3.09 10.58 0.31
CA THR A 410 3.01 10.70 1.76
C THR A 410 1.59 10.46 2.29
N ILE A 411 0.76 11.51 2.36
CA ILE A 411 -0.57 11.43 3.00
C ILE A 411 -1.55 10.56 2.21
N VAL A 412 -1.53 10.59 0.88
CA VAL A 412 -2.47 9.79 0.07
C VAL A 412 -2.28 8.29 0.29
N PRO A 413 -1.05 7.71 0.17
CA PRO A 413 -0.85 6.31 0.49
C PRO A 413 -1.09 6.00 1.98
N ALA A 414 -0.76 6.89 2.92
CA ALA A 414 -1.10 6.72 4.33
C ALA A 414 -2.62 6.61 4.55
N MET A 415 -3.40 7.48 3.90
CA MET A 415 -4.87 7.43 3.94
C MET A 415 -5.41 6.15 3.29
N SER A 416 -4.83 5.69 2.18
CA SER A 416 -5.27 4.49 1.48
C SER A 416 -5.19 3.23 2.34
N CYS A 417 -4.29 3.21 3.33
CA CYS A 417 -4.20 2.12 4.30
C CYS A 417 -4.80 2.46 5.68
N GLY A 418 -5.51 3.60 5.81
CA GLY A 418 -6.15 4.00 7.05
C GLY A 418 -5.16 4.46 8.14
N LEU A 419 -3.99 4.96 7.78
CA LEU A 419 -2.99 5.54 8.68
C LEU A 419 -2.88 7.07 8.53
N GLY A 420 -3.75 7.72 7.76
CA GLY A 420 -3.68 9.15 7.50
C GLY A 420 -3.77 10.03 8.75
N ASP A 421 -4.46 9.56 9.80
CA ASP A 421 -4.53 10.26 11.10
C ASP A 421 -3.28 10.04 11.98
N VAL A 422 -2.34 9.23 11.51
CA VAL A 422 -1.19 8.79 12.31
C VAL A 422 0.14 9.23 11.69
N ILE A 423 0.27 9.11 10.36
CA ILE A 423 1.48 9.43 9.58
C ILE A 423 1.10 10.12 8.27
N GLY A 424 2.09 10.49 7.48
CA GLY A 424 1.94 10.98 6.10
C GLY A 424 1.78 12.48 5.97
N SER A 425 1.70 13.21 7.07
CA SER A 425 1.75 14.67 7.07
C SER A 425 2.41 15.21 8.33
N VAL A 426 2.91 16.44 8.28
CA VAL A 426 3.48 17.14 9.44
C VAL A 426 2.37 17.93 10.11
N GLU A 427 1.66 17.27 11.01
CA GLU A 427 0.54 17.83 11.78
C GLU A 427 0.66 17.47 13.25
N ALA A 428 0.26 18.39 14.14
CA ALA A 428 0.25 18.12 15.58
C ALA A 428 -0.59 16.88 15.91
N GLY A 429 -0.05 16.03 16.79
CA GLY A 429 -0.68 14.79 17.19
C GLY A 429 -0.37 13.56 16.30
N LYS A 430 0.34 13.73 15.20
CA LYS A 430 0.87 12.62 14.39
C LYS A 430 2.26 12.20 14.84
N ILE A 431 2.65 11.00 14.43
CA ILE A 431 3.99 10.47 14.71
C ILE A 431 5.03 11.26 13.92
N ALA A 432 6.16 11.52 14.56
CA ALA A 432 7.28 12.22 13.97
C ALA A 432 8.13 11.28 13.07
N ASP A 433 7.50 10.73 12.03
CA ASP A 433 8.18 10.03 10.95
C ASP A 433 8.49 11.07 9.84
N LEU A 434 9.69 11.63 9.90
CA LEU A 434 10.09 12.81 9.15
C LEU A 434 11.38 12.55 8.36
N ILE A 435 11.53 13.24 7.21
CA ILE A 435 12.76 13.22 6.43
C ILE A 435 13.24 14.62 6.07
N VAL A 436 14.55 14.77 5.97
CA VAL A 436 15.21 15.97 5.46
C VAL A 436 15.59 15.77 4.01
N VAL A 437 15.17 16.67 3.16
CA VAL A 437 15.44 16.65 1.71
C VAL A 437 16.12 17.94 1.25
N THR A 438 16.92 17.82 0.18
CA THR A 438 17.69 18.98 -0.35
C THR A 438 16.87 19.93 -1.20
N GLY A 439 15.60 19.64 -1.44
CA GLY A 439 14.71 20.45 -2.27
C GLY A 439 13.37 19.78 -2.54
N ASP A 440 12.73 20.14 -3.66
CA ASP A 440 11.45 19.56 -4.08
C ASP A 440 11.59 18.05 -4.34
N PRO A 441 10.81 17.18 -3.68
CA PRO A 441 10.82 15.73 -3.92
C PRO A 441 10.46 15.34 -5.35
N ALA A 442 9.70 16.17 -6.06
CA ALA A 442 9.41 15.97 -7.49
C ALA A 442 10.57 16.37 -8.43
N ASP A 443 11.65 16.93 -7.90
CA ASP A 443 12.89 17.17 -8.66
C ASP A 443 13.80 15.94 -8.52
N PRO A 444 14.21 15.29 -9.63
CA PRO A 444 15.07 14.09 -9.59
C PRO A 444 16.46 14.35 -8.99
N ARG A 445 16.87 15.60 -8.79
CA ARG A 445 18.14 15.97 -8.15
C ARG A 445 18.05 15.99 -6.62
N THR A 446 16.84 15.98 -6.08
CA THR A 446 16.60 15.98 -4.62
C THR A 446 17.04 14.63 -4.03
N HIS A 447 17.71 14.70 -2.88
CA HIS A 447 18.10 13.53 -2.12
C HIS A 447 17.81 13.71 -0.64
N VAL A 448 17.70 12.58 0.08
CA VAL A 448 17.45 12.54 1.52
C VAL A 448 18.75 12.64 2.27
N LYS A 449 18.79 13.49 3.29
CA LYS A 449 19.95 13.66 4.17
C LYS A 449 19.77 13.00 5.53
N HIS A 450 18.54 12.98 6.05
CA HIS A 450 18.25 12.47 7.38
C HIS A 450 16.83 11.91 7.43
N ALA A 451 16.61 10.91 8.29
CA ALA A 451 15.28 10.41 8.59
C ALA A 451 15.12 10.14 10.10
N TRP A 452 13.95 10.50 10.59
CA TRP A 452 13.47 10.15 11.92
C TRP A 452 12.26 9.22 11.82
N GLN A 453 12.15 8.31 12.77
CA GLN A 453 10.92 7.56 13.03
C GLN A 453 10.59 7.64 14.52
N SER A 454 9.39 8.10 14.86
CA SER A 454 9.01 8.49 16.23
C SER A 454 10.00 9.47 16.87
N GLY A 455 10.58 10.38 16.09
CA GLY A 455 11.59 11.30 16.56
C GLY A 455 12.99 10.72 16.79
N GLU A 456 13.18 9.41 16.68
CA GLU A 456 14.49 8.75 16.73
C GLU A 456 15.19 8.85 15.36
N THR A 457 16.47 9.18 15.35
CA THR A 457 17.29 9.15 14.13
C THR A 457 17.46 7.70 13.67
N VAL A 458 16.97 7.40 12.48
CA VAL A 458 17.07 6.06 11.85
C VAL A 458 17.96 6.07 10.60
N TYR A 459 18.25 7.24 10.06
CA TYR A 459 19.17 7.40 8.94
C TYR A 459 19.80 8.79 8.95
N GLU A 460 21.11 8.85 8.71
CA GLU A 460 21.86 10.08 8.45
C GLU A 460 22.94 9.80 7.39
N THR A 461 22.97 10.62 6.32
CA THR A 461 23.87 10.37 5.18
C THR A 461 25.35 10.39 5.55
N GLN A 462 25.73 11.16 6.60
CA GLN A 462 27.12 11.25 7.04
C GLN A 462 27.60 9.99 7.77
N ASP A 463 26.70 9.35 8.55
CA ASP A 463 27.00 8.19 9.38
C ASP A 463 26.67 6.89 8.69
N SER A 464 25.63 6.89 7.84
CA SER A 464 25.18 5.72 7.13
C SER A 464 25.88 5.60 5.79
N ARG A 465 26.66 4.56 5.61
CA ARG A 465 27.29 4.28 4.33
C ARG A 465 26.23 4.01 3.26
N ARG A 466 26.27 4.77 2.19
CA ARG A 466 25.44 4.48 1.02
C ARG A 466 25.81 3.12 0.44
N LEU A 467 24.81 2.31 0.13
CA LEU A 467 24.99 0.98 -0.45
C LEU A 467 25.07 1.01 -1.99
N TRP A 468 24.99 2.18 -2.62
CA TRP A 468 25.01 2.39 -4.07
C TRP A 468 25.79 3.64 -4.47
#